data_3ebaf0a09ab2ff019c97b5358eecea39
#
_entry.id   3ebaf0a09ab2ff019c97b5358eecea39
#
_cell.length_a   1.000
_cell.length_b   1.000
_cell.length_c   1.000
_cell.angle_alpha   90.00
_cell.angle_beta   90.00
_cell.angle_gamma   90.00
#
_symmetry.space_group_name_H-M   'P 1'
#
loop_
_entity.id
_entity.type
_entity.pdbx_description
1 polymer ?
#
loop_
_entity_poly.entity_id
_entity_poly.type
_entity_poly.pdbx_seq_one_letter_code
_entity_poly.pdbx_strand_id
1 'polypeptide(L)'
;MSLDDHAEDLASDLGVDKEEVKADLENLVEYSVPVDEAKQSLRRKYGDGGGGSGGPSQADIADVSTEDSNVTVTAKVLTVGQRSIRYQGNEQVIHEGELADETGKISYTAWEDFGLSAGDTITAGNAGVREWEGNPELNLGESTNVAFEDDIEVPYPV
;
A
#
# COMPACT_ATOMS: atom_id res chain seq x y z
N MET A 1 -15.62 -10.42 -27.55
CA MET A 1 -16.42 -10.41 -26.31
C MET A 1 -16.89 -9.01 -26.01
N SER A 2 -18.15 -8.87 -25.63
CA SER A 2 -18.70 -7.58 -25.25
C SER A 2 -18.36 -7.27 -23.78
N LEU A 3 -18.59 -6.02 -23.36
CA LEU A 3 -18.42 -5.66 -21.96
C LEU A 3 -19.31 -6.48 -21.05
N ASP A 4 -20.49 -6.84 -21.51
CA ASP A 4 -21.41 -7.70 -20.78
C ASP A 4 -20.79 -9.06 -20.48
N ASP A 5 -20.13 -9.66 -21.46
CA ASP A 5 -19.44 -10.95 -21.29
C ASP A 5 -18.28 -10.84 -20.31
N HIS A 6 -17.50 -9.77 -20.38
CA HIS A 6 -16.40 -9.50 -19.43
C HIS A 6 -16.92 -9.30 -18.01
N ALA A 7 -18.04 -8.57 -17.87
CA ALA A 7 -18.65 -8.36 -16.57
C ALA A 7 -19.17 -9.66 -15.97
N GLU A 8 -19.77 -10.52 -16.79
CA GLU A 8 -20.24 -11.84 -16.35
C GLU A 8 -19.10 -12.72 -15.88
N ASP A 9 -18.00 -12.76 -16.62
CA ASP A 9 -16.82 -13.54 -16.23
C ASP A 9 -16.24 -13.05 -14.91
N LEU A 10 -16.09 -11.73 -14.76
CA LEU A 10 -15.55 -11.16 -13.54
C LEU A 10 -16.47 -11.35 -12.34
N ALA A 11 -17.77 -11.17 -12.54
CA ALA A 11 -18.74 -11.35 -11.46
C ALA A 11 -18.76 -12.80 -10.98
N SER A 12 -18.65 -13.75 -11.90
CA SER A 12 -18.57 -15.17 -11.56
C SER A 12 -17.29 -15.51 -10.81
N ASP A 13 -16.16 -15.00 -11.27
CA ASP A 13 -14.85 -15.24 -10.64
C ASP A 13 -14.75 -14.61 -9.26
N LEU A 14 -15.32 -13.43 -9.09
CA LEU A 14 -15.18 -12.65 -7.86
C LEU A 14 -16.34 -12.84 -6.88
N GLY A 15 -17.41 -13.49 -7.32
CA GLY A 15 -18.58 -13.70 -6.48
C GLY A 15 -19.34 -12.41 -6.16
N VAL A 16 -19.32 -11.44 -7.06
CA VAL A 16 -19.99 -10.15 -6.89
C VAL A 16 -21.10 -9.96 -7.91
N ASP A 17 -21.90 -8.90 -7.76
CA ASP A 17 -23.01 -8.59 -8.65
C ASP A 17 -22.51 -8.19 -10.04
N LYS A 18 -23.02 -8.86 -11.06
CA LYS A 18 -22.70 -8.56 -12.46
C LYS A 18 -23.00 -7.12 -12.85
N GLU A 19 -24.09 -6.57 -12.38
CA GLU A 19 -24.48 -5.20 -12.74
C GLU A 19 -23.52 -4.16 -12.18
N GLU A 20 -23.02 -4.37 -10.98
CA GLU A 20 -21.98 -3.51 -10.41
C GLU A 20 -20.69 -3.58 -11.20
N VAL A 21 -20.24 -4.79 -11.52
CA VAL A 21 -19.02 -5.01 -12.31
C VAL A 21 -19.17 -4.38 -13.68
N LYS A 22 -20.32 -4.54 -14.31
CA LYS A 22 -20.58 -3.96 -15.62
C LYS A 22 -20.54 -2.43 -15.60
N ALA A 23 -21.15 -1.81 -14.60
CA ALA A 23 -21.11 -0.35 -14.44
C ALA A 23 -19.68 0.15 -14.25
N ASP A 24 -18.89 -0.53 -13.44
CA ASP A 24 -17.50 -0.17 -13.23
C ASP A 24 -16.65 -0.35 -14.49
N LEU A 25 -16.87 -1.43 -15.25
CA LEU A 25 -16.20 -1.65 -16.52
C LEU A 25 -16.55 -0.55 -17.54
N GLU A 26 -17.81 -0.21 -17.63
CA GLU A 26 -18.28 0.86 -18.55
C GLU A 26 -17.62 2.20 -18.21
N ASN A 27 -17.51 2.53 -16.93
CA ASN A 27 -16.85 3.75 -16.49
C ASN A 27 -15.37 3.76 -16.86
N LEU A 28 -14.67 2.68 -16.63
CA LEU A 28 -13.24 2.59 -16.93
C LEU A 28 -12.98 2.67 -18.43
N VAL A 29 -13.78 1.98 -19.22
CA VAL A 29 -13.65 2.01 -20.69
C VAL A 29 -14.00 3.38 -21.24
N GLU A 30 -14.96 4.06 -20.64
CA GLU A 30 -15.32 5.44 -21.02
C GLU A 30 -14.16 6.41 -20.80
N TYR A 31 -13.33 6.18 -19.80
CA TYR A 31 -12.10 6.94 -19.56
C TYR A 31 -10.91 6.47 -20.40
N SER A 32 -11.17 5.69 -21.45
CA SER A 32 -10.14 5.17 -22.35
C SER A 32 -9.20 4.14 -21.73
N VAL A 33 -9.62 3.50 -20.66
CA VAL A 33 -8.87 2.39 -20.08
C VAL A 33 -9.12 1.14 -20.90
N PRO A 34 -8.08 0.42 -21.38
CA PRO A 34 -8.28 -0.84 -22.09
C PRO A 34 -9.05 -1.85 -21.25
N VAL A 35 -9.86 -2.68 -21.91
CA VAL A 35 -10.69 -3.67 -21.20
C VAL A 35 -9.85 -4.58 -20.31
N ASP A 36 -8.70 -5.02 -20.79
CA ASP A 36 -7.82 -5.91 -20.02
C ASP A 36 -7.33 -5.24 -18.73
N GLU A 37 -6.97 -3.96 -18.81
CA GLU A 37 -6.54 -3.21 -17.62
C GLU A 37 -7.72 -2.93 -16.68
N ALA A 38 -8.90 -2.64 -17.25
CA ALA A 38 -10.11 -2.45 -16.47
C ALA A 38 -10.45 -3.71 -15.67
N LYS A 39 -10.33 -4.88 -16.29
CA LYS A 39 -10.56 -6.17 -15.63
C LYS A 39 -9.59 -6.38 -14.48
N GLN A 40 -8.32 -6.07 -14.67
CA GLN A 40 -7.32 -6.18 -13.61
C GLN A 40 -7.60 -5.23 -12.45
N SER A 41 -8.01 -4.01 -12.74
CA SER A 41 -8.41 -3.04 -11.72
C SER A 41 -9.57 -3.54 -10.89
N LEU A 42 -10.57 -4.14 -11.53
CA LEU A 42 -11.73 -4.69 -10.83
C LEU A 42 -11.38 -5.93 -10.02
N ARG A 43 -10.46 -6.76 -10.51
CA ARG A 43 -9.98 -7.91 -9.74
C ARG A 43 -9.30 -7.47 -8.46
N ARG A 44 -8.57 -6.38 -8.47
CA ARG A 44 -7.99 -5.79 -7.26
C ARG A 44 -9.05 -5.22 -6.34
N LYS A 45 -10.05 -4.55 -6.91
CA LYS A 45 -11.12 -3.91 -6.13
C LYS A 45 -11.99 -4.93 -5.39
N TYR A 46 -12.37 -6.00 -6.06
CA TYR A 46 -13.30 -7.00 -5.52
C TYR A 46 -12.64 -8.30 -5.06
N GLY A 47 -11.41 -8.53 -5.46
CA GLY A 47 -10.74 -9.82 -5.29
C GLY A 47 -10.11 -10.05 -3.93
N ASP A 48 -9.94 -9.03 -3.12
CA ASP A 48 -9.21 -9.08 -1.86
C ASP A 48 -10.11 -9.22 -0.64
N GLY A 49 -11.03 -10.14 -0.69
CA GLY A 49 -11.75 -10.53 0.50
C GLY A 49 -12.60 -9.44 1.14
N GLY A 50 -13.08 -8.48 0.37
CA GLY A 50 -14.00 -7.48 0.86
C GLY A 50 -13.36 -6.22 1.40
N GLY A 51 -12.09 -6.02 1.18
CA GLY A 51 -11.41 -4.81 1.60
C GLY A 51 -11.80 -3.56 0.85
N GLY A 52 -12.32 -3.66 -0.34
CA GLY A 52 -12.93 -2.55 -1.09
C GLY A 52 -12.07 -1.36 -1.44
N SER A 53 -10.89 -1.22 -0.93
CA SER A 53 -10.00 -0.13 -1.29
C SER A 53 -9.02 -0.62 -2.35
N GLY A 54 -8.95 0.04 -3.47
CA GLY A 54 -8.11 -0.35 -4.60
C GLY A 54 -6.61 -0.21 -4.39
N GLY A 55 -6.09 -0.49 -3.21
CA GLY A 55 -4.68 -0.46 -2.89
C GLY A 55 -4.09 -1.85 -2.73
N PRO A 56 -2.77 -1.97 -2.53
CA PRO A 56 -2.15 -3.24 -2.19
C PRO A 56 -2.78 -3.85 -0.95
N SER A 57 -2.82 -5.18 -0.90
CA SER A 57 -3.34 -5.89 0.25
C SER A 57 -2.55 -5.56 1.50
N GLN A 58 -3.24 -5.52 2.64
CA GLN A 58 -2.58 -5.33 3.90
C GLN A 58 -1.73 -6.55 4.23
N ALA A 59 -0.47 -6.32 4.60
CA ALA A 59 0.47 -7.36 4.96
C ALA A 59 0.97 -7.15 6.39
N ASP A 60 1.35 -8.24 7.03
CA ASP A 60 2.09 -8.16 8.28
C ASP A 60 3.57 -7.88 7.96
N ILE A 61 4.25 -7.18 8.85
CA ILE A 61 5.65 -6.81 8.61
C ILE A 61 6.52 -8.05 8.39
N ALA A 62 6.27 -9.13 9.11
CA ALA A 62 7.01 -10.38 8.93
C ALA A 62 6.82 -11.00 7.55
N ASP A 63 5.73 -10.67 6.87
CA ASP A 63 5.42 -11.19 5.54
C ASP A 63 5.90 -10.30 4.40
N VAL A 64 6.41 -9.11 4.70
CA VAL A 64 6.98 -8.23 3.68
C VAL A 64 8.26 -8.83 3.14
N SER A 65 8.32 -8.97 1.82
CA SER A 65 9.44 -9.59 1.12
C SER A 65 10.10 -8.60 0.17
N THR A 66 11.39 -8.81 -0.09
CA THR A 66 12.11 -8.04 -1.11
C THR A 66 11.55 -8.23 -2.51
N GLU A 67 10.73 -9.26 -2.71
CA GLU A 67 10.03 -9.50 -3.97
C GLU A 67 8.76 -8.65 -4.12
N ASP A 68 8.24 -8.12 -3.03
CA ASP A 68 7.07 -7.24 -3.07
C ASP A 68 7.45 -5.89 -3.65
N SER A 69 6.58 -5.31 -4.46
CA SER A 69 6.78 -3.96 -5.00
C SER A 69 6.17 -2.90 -4.09
N ASN A 70 4.96 -3.15 -3.62
CA ASN A 70 4.22 -2.24 -2.75
C ASN A 70 3.41 -3.05 -1.75
N VAL A 71 3.29 -2.51 -0.54
CA VAL A 71 2.50 -3.15 0.52
C VAL A 71 1.75 -2.09 1.33
N THR A 72 0.71 -2.52 2.02
CA THR A 72 0.03 -1.71 3.03
C THR A 72 0.25 -2.37 4.37
N VAL A 73 0.80 -1.63 5.33
CA VAL A 73 1.07 -2.15 6.68
C VAL A 73 0.50 -1.22 7.74
N THR A 74 0.02 -1.79 8.83
CA THR A 74 -0.35 -1.05 10.02
C THR A 74 0.71 -1.36 11.09
N ALA A 75 1.36 -0.33 11.57
CA ALA A 75 2.50 -0.50 12.46
C ALA A 75 2.68 0.68 13.39
N LYS A 76 3.44 0.44 14.46
CA LYS A 76 3.81 1.48 15.42
C LYS A 76 5.19 2.03 15.06
N VAL A 77 5.32 3.34 15.08
CA VAL A 77 6.59 4.01 14.84
C VAL A 77 7.47 3.84 16.07
N LEU A 78 8.59 3.15 15.93
CA LEU A 78 9.54 2.92 17.01
C LEU A 78 10.51 4.08 17.14
N THR A 79 11.03 4.55 16.02
CA THR A 79 12.01 5.64 15.97
C THR A 79 11.71 6.55 14.79
N VAL A 80 12.09 7.82 14.92
CA VAL A 80 12.02 8.81 13.83
C VAL A 80 13.30 9.64 13.87
N GLY A 81 14.03 9.65 12.75
CA GLY A 81 15.20 10.50 12.57
C GLY A 81 15.04 11.36 11.33
N GLN A 82 15.74 12.47 11.29
CA GLN A 82 15.78 13.34 10.12
C GLN A 82 17.19 13.34 9.54
N ARG A 83 17.28 13.39 8.23
CA ARG A 83 18.56 13.48 7.54
C ARG A 83 18.39 14.35 6.30
N SER A 84 19.35 15.26 6.06
CA SER A 84 19.37 16.03 4.84
C SER A 84 20.19 15.30 3.79
N ILE A 85 19.63 15.18 2.61
CA ILE A 85 20.32 14.60 1.46
C ILE A 85 20.29 15.60 0.31
N ARG A 86 21.21 15.44 -0.63
CA ARG A 86 21.20 16.19 -1.86
C ARG A 86 20.61 15.31 -2.97
N TYR A 87 19.49 15.75 -3.52
CA TYR A 87 18.78 15.03 -4.56
C TYR A 87 18.54 15.96 -5.74
N GLN A 88 19.05 15.60 -6.92
CA GLN A 88 18.94 16.39 -8.15
C GLN A 88 19.42 17.85 -7.97
N GLY A 89 20.47 18.05 -7.18
CA GLY A 89 21.04 19.37 -6.94
C GLY A 89 20.33 20.20 -5.88
N ASN A 90 19.27 19.67 -5.28
CA ASN A 90 18.51 20.35 -4.23
C ASN A 90 18.68 19.61 -2.89
N GLU A 91 18.70 20.39 -1.82
CA GLU A 91 18.70 19.80 -0.48
C GLU A 91 17.30 19.34 -0.13
N GLN A 92 17.18 18.10 0.32
CA GLN A 92 15.93 17.51 0.75
C GLN A 92 16.08 16.86 2.11
N VAL A 93 15.13 17.11 3.00
CA VAL A 93 15.07 16.45 4.29
C VAL A 93 14.23 15.18 4.16
N ILE A 94 14.80 14.06 4.57
CA ILE A 94 14.08 12.80 4.65
C ILE A 94 13.97 12.37 6.11
N HIS A 95 12.95 11.57 6.39
CA HIS A 95 12.73 10.99 7.69
C HIS A 95 12.99 9.49 7.60
N GLU A 96 13.67 8.93 8.56
CA GLU A 96 13.95 7.51 8.56
C GLU A 96 13.82 6.95 9.98
N GLY A 97 13.53 5.67 10.08
CA GLY A 97 13.36 5.02 11.38
C GLY A 97 12.90 3.59 11.21
N GLU A 98 12.22 3.08 12.23
CA GLU A 98 11.70 1.73 12.25
C GLU A 98 10.22 1.72 12.56
N LEU A 99 9.51 0.81 11.91
CA LEU A 99 8.10 0.49 12.16
C LEU A 99 8.03 -0.94 12.67
N ALA A 100 7.10 -1.22 13.56
CA ALA A 100 6.89 -2.56 14.08
C ALA A 100 5.41 -2.87 14.27
N ASP A 101 5.06 -4.13 14.06
CA ASP A 101 3.77 -4.69 14.45
C ASP A 101 4.01 -5.91 15.34
N GLU A 102 2.98 -6.70 15.61
CA GLU A 102 3.11 -7.90 16.42
C GLU A 102 3.99 -8.97 15.77
N THR A 103 4.17 -8.92 14.46
CA THR A 103 4.87 -9.94 13.68
C THR A 103 6.35 -9.66 13.48
N GLY A 104 6.77 -8.40 13.54
CA GLY A 104 8.16 -8.05 13.29
C GLY A 104 8.37 -6.54 13.21
N LYS A 105 9.56 -6.15 12.80
CA LYS A 105 9.91 -4.76 12.57
C LYS A 105 10.60 -4.58 11.22
N ILE A 106 10.52 -3.38 10.68
CA ILE A 106 11.09 -3.03 9.38
C ILE A 106 11.56 -1.59 9.40
N SER A 107 12.66 -1.32 8.71
CA SER A 107 13.15 0.05 8.54
C SER A 107 12.33 0.77 7.47
N TYR A 108 12.20 2.08 7.60
CA TYR A 108 11.52 2.88 6.59
C TYR A 108 12.30 4.16 6.28
N THR A 109 12.09 4.67 5.07
CA THR A 109 12.54 6.00 4.66
C THR A 109 11.33 6.77 4.14
N ALA A 110 11.04 7.91 4.72
CA ALA A 110 9.95 8.77 4.28
C ALA A 110 10.51 9.99 3.56
N TRP A 111 10.14 10.14 2.30
CA TRP A 111 10.61 11.23 1.44
C TRP A 111 9.83 12.52 1.62
N GLU A 112 8.72 12.47 2.38
CA GLU A 112 7.90 13.61 2.73
C GLU A 112 7.69 13.65 4.24
N ASP A 113 7.29 14.79 4.75
CA ASP A 113 6.95 14.95 6.15
C ASP A 113 5.51 14.47 6.39
N PHE A 114 5.37 13.27 6.92
CA PHE A 114 4.07 12.70 7.28
C PHE A 114 3.66 13.02 8.72
N GLY A 115 4.47 13.78 9.44
CA GLY A 115 4.17 14.11 10.83
C GLY A 115 4.34 12.96 11.81
N LEU A 116 5.18 12.00 11.49
CA LEU A 116 5.39 10.81 12.32
C LEU A 116 6.17 11.13 13.58
N SER A 117 5.79 10.51 14.68
CA SER A 117 6.51 10.60 15.95
C SER A 117 6.64 9.21 16.57
N ALA A 118 7.70 8.99 17.33
CA ALA A 118 7.88 7.73 18.03
C ALA A 118 6.67 7.45 18.95
N GLY A 119 6.12 6.26 18.84
CA GLY A 119 4.92 5.86 19.57
C GLY A 119 3.62 5.98 18.80
N ASP A 120 3.62 6.65 17.66
CA ASP A 120 2.41 6.74 16.82
C ASP A 120 2.15 5.40 16.14
N THR A 121 0.87 5.06 16.00
CA THR A 121 0.44 3.91 15.18
C THR A 121 -0.15 4.44 13.90
N ILE A 122 0.33 3.92 12.78
CA ILE A 122 -0.09 4.36 11.45
C ILE A 122 -0.41 3.18 10.54
N THR A 123 -1.23 3.44 9.55
CA THR A 123 -1.36 2.57 8.37
C THR A 123 -0.66 3.27 7.22
N ALA A 124 0.40 2.65 6.72
CA ALA A 124 1.11 3.13 5.54
C ALA A 124 0.57 2.37 4.32
N GLY A 125 -0.31 3.02 3.57
CA GLY A 125 -0.94 2.46 2.40
C GLY A 125 -0.09 2.69 1.15
N ASN A 126 0.09 1.67 0.35
CA ASN A 126 0.88 1.72 -0.87
C ASN A 126 2.33 2.15 -0.62
N ALA A 127 2.93 1.60 0.42
CA ALA A 127 4.35 1.82 0.70
C ALA A 127 5.21 1.02 -0.28
N GLY A 128 6.22 1.63 -0.87
CA GLY A 128 7.16 0.94 -1.72
C GLY A 128 8.04 0.00 -0.91
N VAL A 129 8.42 -1.12 -1.50
CA VAL A 129 9.36 -2.06 -0.88
C VAL A 129 10.64 -2.06 -1.69
N ARG A 130 11.77 -1.90 -1.01
CA ARG A 130 13.08 -2.03 -1.65
C ARG A 130 13.97 -2.91 -0.80
N GLU A 131 15.02 -3.41 -1.41
CA GLU A 131 16.00 -4.24 -0.75
C GLU A 131 17.18 -3.40 -0.25
N TRP A 132 17.56 -3.61 0.99
CA TRP A 132 18.76 -3.05 1.57
C TRP A 132 19.52 -4.17 2.31
N GLU A 133 20.70 -4.49 1.84
CA GLU A 133 21.54 -5.55 2.41
C GLU A 133 20.81 -6.90 2.55
N GLY A 134 19.95 -7.23 1.59
CA GLY A 134 19.18 -8.47 1.61
C GLY A 134 17.89 -8.41 2.42
N ASN A 135 17.58 -7.28 3.05
CA ASN A 135 16.39 -7.10 3.86
C ASN A 135 15.40 -6.13 3.21
N PRO A 136 14.10 -6.35 3.36
CA PRO A 136 13.12 -5.40 2.86
C PRO A 136 13.13 -4.12 3.69
N GLU A 137 12.92 -2.99 3.03
CA GLU A 137 12.79 -1.69 3.63
C GLU A 137 11.59 -0.98 3.01
N LEU A 138 10.83 -0.24 3.80
CA LEU A 138 9.69 0.51 3.29
C LEU A 138 10.13 1.89 2.81
N ASN A 139 9.56 2.28 1.67
CA ASN A 139 9.80 3.60 1.08
C ASN A 139 8.46 4.35 1.04
N LEU A 140 8.36 5.40 1.83
CA LEU A 140 7.15 6.21 1.94
C LEU A 140 7.32 7.47 1.10
N GLY A 141 6.67 7.50 -0.06
CA GLY A 141 6.78 8.58 -1.02
C GLY A 141 5.45 9.24 -1.34
N GLU A 142 5.38 9.94 -2.46
CA GLU A 142 4.20 10.66 -2.90
C GLU A 142 2.96 9.77 -3.06
N SER A 143 3.17 8.51 -3.44
CA SER A 143 2.08 7.57 -3.64
C SER A 143 1.63 6.88 -2.35
N THR A 144 2.34 7.09 -1.26
CA THR A 144 2.02 6.47 0.03
C THR A 144 0.99 7.28 0.78
N ASN A 145 -0.05 6.61 1.26
CA ASN A 145 -1.07 7.22 2.11
C ASN A 145 -0.82 6.81 3.55
N VAL A 146 -0.61 7.77 4.43
CA VAL A 146 -0.40 7.51 5.85
C VAL A 146 -1.64 7.97 6.62
N ALA A 147 -2.22 7.05 7.36
CA ALA A 147 -3.35 7.32 8.25
C ALA A 147 -2.94 6.99 9.69
N PHE A 148 -3.29 7.87 10.63
CA PHE A 148 -3.02 7.63 12.03
C PHE A 148 -4.12 6.75 12.61
N GLU A 149 -3.71 5.72 13.35
CA GLU A 149 -4.60 4.71 13.91
C GLU A 149 -4.53 4.72 15.43
N ASP A 150 -5.44 3.98 16.08
CA ASP A 150 -5.39 3.76 17.51
C ASP A 150 -4.12 2.98 17.88
N ASP A 151 -3.59 3.24 19.06
CA ASP A 151 -2.36 2.63 19.54
C ASP A 151 -2.48 1.10 19.58
N ILE A 152 -1.42 0.44 19.12
CA ILE A 152 -1.30 -1.02 19.18
C ILE A 152 -0.12 -1.39 20.09
N GLU A 153 -0.17 -2.58 20.63
CA GLU A 153 0.94 -3.13 21.39
C GLU A 153 1.87 -3.90 20.47
N VAL A 154 3.16 -3.63 20.59
CA VAL A 154 4.18 -4.35 19.84
C VAL A 154 5.26 -4.84 20.82
N PRO A 155 5.94 -5.97 20.51
CA PRO A 155 6.96 -6.53 21.40
C PRO A 155 8.30 -5.78 21.37
N TYR A 156 8.32 -4.58 20.85
CA TYR A 156 9.53 -3.77 20.72
C TYR A 156 9.40 -2.47 21.51
N PRO A 157 10.47 -1.99 22.14
CA PRO A 157 10.43 -0.70 22.83
C PRO A 157 10.38 0.46 21.83
N VAL A 158 9.68 1.48 22.22
CA VAL A 158 9.62 2.74 21.47
C VAL A 158 10.71 3.68 21.96
#